data_b446d225a8d529a74a804ebe2280179c
#
_entry.id   b446d225a8d529a74a804ebe2280179c
#
_cell.length_a   1.000
_cell.length_b   1.000
_cell.length_c   1.000
_cell.angle_alpha   90.00
_cell.angle_beta   90.00
_cell.angle_gamma   90.00
#
_symmetry.space_group_name_H-M   'P 1'
#
loop_
_entity.id
_entity.type
_entity.pdbx_description
1 polymer ?
#
loop_
_entity_poly.entity_id
_entity_poly.type
_entity_poly.pdbx_seq_one_letter_code
_entity_poly.pdbx_strand_id
1 'polypeptide(L)'
;MKKLLFMSAFLIGTIFTVNAQDIARNALGVRLGDNDGFGGEISYQRELSENTRLELDLGFRSNKYSDAFKLTGIHQWVWNIDGGFNWYAGFGAGIGSWSHDNNYMGNDDEGLFLNADGNIGIEYNFDIPLMISLDFRPEIGLIGNYRKDTDLDIALSLRYQF
;
A
#
# COMPACT_ATOMS: atom_id res chain seq x y z
N MET A 1 -13.59 31.30 -12.91
CA MET A 1 -14.20 29.95 -13.03
C MET A 1 -13.34 28.82 -12.39
N LYS A 2 -12.02 28.79 -12.61
CA LYS A 2 -11.15 27.73 -11.98
C LYS A 2 -11.13 27.74 -10.45
N LYS A 3 -11.20 28.91 -9.80
CA LYS A 3 -11.23 29.05 -8.32
C LYS A 3 -12.55 28.58 -7.71
N LEU A 4 -13.66 28.68 -8.43
CA LEU A 4 -14.97 28.18 -7.99
C LEU A 4 -15.04 26.65 -8.05
N LEU A 5 -14.38 26.04 -9.04
CA LEU A 5 -14.28 24.58 -9.18
C LEU A 5 -13.44 23.96 -8.03
N PHE A 6 -12.36 24.63 -7.61
CA PHE A 6 -11.57 24.19 -6.47
C PHE A 6 -12.31 24.34 -5.13
N MET A 7 -13.07 25.44 -4.97
CA MET A 7 -13.91 25.62 -3.77
C MET A 7 -15.07 24.63 -3.71
N SER A 8 -15.71 24.28 -4.83
CA SER A 8 -16.78 23.28 -4.84
C SER A 8 -16.25 21.86 -4.57
N ALA A 9 -15.06 21.51 -5.06
CA ALA A 9 -14.42 20.24 -4.75
C ALA A 9 -14.04 20.11 -3.25
N PHE A 10 -13.65 21.23 -2.62
CA PHE A 10 -13.33 21.26 -1.19
C PHE A 10 -14.60 21.19 -0.30
N LEU A 11 -15.70 21.78 -0.74
CA LEU A 11 -16.98 21.75 0.00
C LEU A 11 -17.68 20.37 -0.07
N ILE A 12 -17.47 19.59 -1.13
CA ILE A 12 -18.04 18.24 -1.24
C ILE A 12 -17.35 17.28 -0.28
N GLY A 13 -16.09 17.53 0.12
CA GLY A 13 -15.34 16.74 1.08
C GLY A 13 -15.81 16.84 2.54
N THR A 14 -16.73 17.76 2.87
CA THR A 14 -17.11 18.03 4.27
C THR A 14 -18.50 17.53 4.70
N ILE A 15 -19.23 16.82 3.84
CA ILE A 15 -20.61 16.36 4.13
C ILE A 15 -20.67 14.88 4.57
N PHE A 16 -19.55 14.23 4.82
CA PHE A 16 -19.60 12.87 5.36
C PHE A 16 -19.82 12.92 6.86
N THR A 17 -21.05 12.64 7.29
CA THR A 17 -21.36 12.32 8.68
C THR A 17 -20.55 11.10 9.06
N VAL A 18 -19.67 11.26 10.03
CA VAL A 18 -18.89 10.17 10.63
C VAL A 18 -19.87 9.23 11.31
N ASN A 19 -20.28 8.18 10.61
CA ASN A 19 -20.75 6.99 11.28
C ASN A 19 -19.51 6.31 11.86
N ALA A 20 -19.58 5.88 13.12
CA ALA A 20 -18.50 5.13 13.74
C ALA A 20 -18.18 3.94 12.84
N GLN A 21 -16.99 3.97 12.28
CA GLN A 21 -16.54 2.98 11.32
C GLN A 21 -15.80 1.91 12.12
N ASP A 22 -16.32 0.70 12.12
CA ASP A 22 -15.58 -0.43 12.68
C ASP A 22 -14.46 -0.82 11.73
N ILE A 23 -13.29 -0.18 11.87
CA ILE A 23 -12.06 -0.70 11.30
C ILE A 23 -11.74 -1.98 12.07
N ALA A 24 -11.54 -3.08 11.35
CA ALA A 24 -11.16 -4.33 12.00
C ALA A 24 -9.86 -4.15 12.79
N ARG A 25 -9.84 -4.65 14.02
CA ARG A 25 -8.66 -4.54 14.89
C ARG A 25 -7.41 -5.08 14.22
N ASN A 26 -7.55 -6.19 13.51
CA ASN A 26 -6.50 -6.80 12.71
C ASN A 26 -7.09 -7.29 11.39
N ALA A 27 -6.32 -7.23 10.33
CA ALA A 27 -6.62 -7.90 9.08
C ALA A 27 -5.33 -8.47 8.49
N LEU A 28 -5.38 -9.70 7.99
CA LEU A 28 -4.24 -10.40 7.38
C LEU A 28 -4.68 -10.99 6.04
N GLY A 29 -3.84 -10.85 5.03
CA GLY A 29 -4.16 -11.36 3.71
C GLY A 29 -3.03 -11.19 2.71
N VAL A 30 -3.42 -11.05 1.45
CA VAL A 30 -2.50 -10.87 0.34
C VAL A 30 -2.86 -9.61 -0.44
N ARG A 31 -1.84 -8.94 -0.95
CA ARG A 31 -1.92 -7.82 -1.87
C ARG A 31 -1.23 -8.23 -3.17
N LEU A 32 -1.92 -8.08 -4.28
CA LEU A 32 -1.47 -8.49 -5.60
C LEU A 32 -1.38 -7.27 -6.50
N GLY A 33 -0.18 -6.82 -6.76
CA GLY A 33 0.19 -5.78 -7.71
C GLY A 33 1.36 -6.28 -8.56
N ASP A 34 1.80 -5.54 -9.56
CA ASP A 34 2.89 -6.00 -10.43
C ASP A 34 3.85 -4.86 -10.84
N ASN A 35 3.48 -3.63 -10.63
CA ASN A 35 4.24 -2.50 -11.17
C ASN A 35 5.52 -2.20 -10.38
N ASP A 36 5.57 -2.55 -9.09
CA ASP A 36 6.77 -2.42 -8.26
C ASP A 36 7.73 -3.62 -8.42
N GLY A 37 7.31 -4.65 -9.15
CA GLY A 37 8.08 -5.85 -9.46
C GLY A 37 8.05 -6.93 -8.38
N PHE A 38 7.26 -6.78 -7.31
CA PHE A 38 7.12 -7.80 -6.28
C PHE A 38 5.94 -8.75 -6.53
N GLY A 39 4.95 -8.34 -7.33
CA GLY A 39 3.85 -9.20 -7.79
C GLY A 39 2.85 -9.58 -6.71
N GLY A 40 3.31 -10.12 -5.60
CA GLY A 40 2.49 -10.51 -4.47
C GLY A 40 3.16 -10.20 -3.14
N GLU A 41 2.37 -9.67 -2.20
CA GLU A 41 2.80 -9.29 -0.87
C GLU A 41 1.89 -9.92 0.18
N ILE A 42 2.46 -10.30 1.32
CA ILE A 42 1.68 -10.61 2.53
C ILE A 42 1.37 -9.27 3.18
N SER A 43 0.08 -9.01 3.41
CA SER A 43 -0.41 -7.74 3.91
C SER A 43 -1.07 -7.91 5.27
N TYR A 44 -0.64 -7.13 6.24
CA TYR A 44 -1.22 -7.07 7.58
C TYR A 44 -1.64 -5.64 7.91
N GLN A 45 -2.85 -5.49 8.44
CA GLN A 45 -3.36 -4.22 8.93
C GLN A 45 -3.66 -4.28 10.42
N ARG A 46 -3.35 -3.19 11.12
CA ARG A 46 -3.63 -3.00 12.54
C ARG A 46 -4.32 -1.67 12.76
N GLU A 47 -5.48 -1.69 13.41
CA GLU A 47 -6.14 -0.49 13.91
C GLU A 47 -5.22 0.26 14.88
N LEU A 48 -5.11 1.57 14.70
CA LEU A 48 -4.43 2.48 15.61
C LEU A 48 -5.42 3.37 16.36
N SER A 49 -6.49 3.78 15.71
CA SER A 49 -7.61 4.53 16.28
C SER A 49 -8.86 4.33 15.43
N GLU A 50 -9.99 4.92 15.84
CA GLU A 50 -11.31 4.75 15.19
C GLU A 50 -11.30 4.91 13.65
N ASN A 51 -10.40 5.72 13.10
CA ASN A 51 -10.32 6.00 11.67
C ASN A 51 -8.91 5.93 11.11
N THR A 52 -7.95 5.37 11.84
CA THR A 52 -6.59 5.21 11.37
C THR A 52 -6.07 3.80 11.59
N ARG A 53 -5.25 3.33 10.67
CA ARG A 53 -4.59 2.02 10.76
C ARG A 53 -3.16 2.07 10.22
N LEU A 54 -2.36 1.12 10.65
CA LEU A 54 -1.06 0.79 10.08
C LEU A 54 -1.23 -0.40 9.14
N GLU A 55 -0.75 -0.29 7.92
CA GLU A 55 -0.59 -1.40 6.99
C GLU A 55 0.89 -1.77 6.90
N LEU A 56 1.18 -3.06 6.96
CA LEU A 56 2.52 -3.64 6.79
C LEU A 56 2.45 -4.67 5.68
N ASP A 57 3.23 -4.46 4.62
CA ASP A 57 3.30 -5.37 3.48
C ASP A 57 4.70 -5.94 3.34
N LEU A 58 4.78 -7.25 3.16
CA LEU A 58 6.01 -7.98 2.97
C LEU A 58 6.01 -8.65 1.61
N GLY A 59 6.81 -8.13 0.70
CA GLY A 59 7.01 -8.63 -0.64
C GLY A 59 8.29 -9.45 -0.78
N PHE A 60 8.21 -10.54 -1.55
CA PHE A 60 9.34 -11.37 -1.91
C PHE A 60 9.37 -11.56 -3.42
N ARG A 61 10.55 -11.40 -3.98
CA ARG A 61 10.81 -11.69 -5.37
C ARG A 61 12.03 -12.60 -5.47
N SER A 62 11.89 -13.72 -6.15
CA SER A 62 13.00 -14.61 -6.45
C SER A 62 12.93 -15.04 -7.91
N ASN A 63 14.01 -14.86 -8.63
CA ASN A 63 14.17 -15.38 -9.97
C ASN A 63 15.59 -15.95 -10.14
N LYS A 64 15.88 -16.56 -11.31
CA LYS A 64 17.15 -17.28 -11.55
C LYS A 64 18.41 -16.43 -11.31
N TYR A 65 18.30 -15.10 -11.32
CA TYR A 65 19.46 -14.18 -11.33
C TYR A 65 19.36 -13.09 -10.24
N SER A 66 18.25 -12.97 -9.53
CA SER A 66 18.11 -11.96 -8.49
C SER A 66 17.08 -12.35 -7.46
N ASP A 67 17.37 -12.07 -6.22
CA ASP A 67 16.49 -12.15 -5.08
C ASP A 67 16.29 -10.76 -4.51
N ALA A 68 15.07 -10.48 -4.08
CA ALA A 68 14.77 -9.23 -3.40
C ALA A 68 13.67 -9.45 -2.35
N PHE A 69 13.74 -8.70 -1.27
CA PHE A 69 12.65 -8.57 -0.34
C PHE A 69 12.37 -7.10 -0.05
N LYS A 70 11.11 -6.78 0.29
CA LYS A 70 10.66 -5.44 0.62
C LYS A 70 9.68 -5.49 1.78
N LEU A 71 9.89 -4.67 2.78
CA LEU A 71 8.94 -4.40 3.85
C LEU A 71 8.46 -2.96 3.71
N THR A 72 7.16 -2.78 3.54
CA THR A 72 6.51 -1.48 3.43
C THR A 72 5.61 -1.25 4.64
N GLY A 73 5.67 -0.07 5.24
CA GLY A 73 4.79 0.35 6.32
C GLY A 73 4.06 1.63 5.94
N ILE A 74 2.72 1.63 6.00
CA ILE A 74 1.88 2.76 5.59
C ILE A 74 0.90 3.10 6.71
N HIS A 75 0.90 4.35 7.14
CA HIS A 75 -0.14 4.91 7.97
C HIS A 75 -1.30 5.37 7.10
N GLN A 76 -2.51 4.84 7.33
CA GLN A 76 -3.70 5.12 6.52
C GLN A 76 -4.78 5.77 7.39
N TRP A 77 -5.45 6.77 6.81
CA TRP A 77 -6.73 7.29 7.26
C TRP A 77 -7.83 6.66 6.41
N VAL A 78 -8.89 6.24 7.07
CA VAL A 78 -10.01 5.53 6.46
C VAL A 78 -11.28 6.34 6.67
N TRP A 79 -12.10 6.43 5.63
CA TRP A 79 -13.39 7.13 5.67
C TRP A 79 -14.48 6.26 5.05
N ASN A 80 -15.59 6.16 5.73
CA ASN A 80 -16.76 5.44 5.21
C ASN A 80 -17.43 6.23 4.09
N ILE A 81 -17.81 5.54 3.02
CA ILE A 81 -18.59 6.10 1.92
C ILE A 81 -20.07 5.81 2.16
N ASP A 82 -20.42 4.51 2.19
CA ASP A 82 -21.76 3.99 2.45
C ASP A 82 -21.71 2.48 2.68
N GLY A 83 -22.50 1.99 3.63
CA GLY A 83 -22.54 0.56 3.97
C GLY A 83 -21.14 0.00 4.26
N GLY A 84 -20.75 -1.08 3.59
CA GLY A 84 -19.43 -1.70 3.72
C GLY A 84 -18.32 -1.03 2.91
N PHE A 85 -18.62 0.03 2.13
CA PHE A 85 -17.62 0.72 1.31
C PHE A 85 -16.89 1.80 2.09
N ASN A 86 -15.58 1.75 2.03
CA ASN A 86 -14.68 2.78 2.55
C ASN A 86 -13.72 3.23 1.46
N TRP A 87 -13.22 4.44 1.60
CA TRP A 87 -12.01 4.87 0.93
C TRP A 87 -10.93 5.18 1.95
N TYR A 88 -9.70 5.12 1.56
CA TYR A 88 -8.58 5.43 2.44
C TYR A 88 -7.46 6.13 1.68
N ALA A 89 -6.69 6.90 2.41
CA ALA A 89 -5.47 7.50 1.93
C ALA A 89 -4.39 7.43 3.00
N GLY A 90 -3.13 7.36 2.60
CA GLY A 90 -2.04 7.22 3.53
C GLY A 90 -0.69 7.56 2.92
N PHE A 91 0.31 7.51 3.77
CA PHE A 91 1.70 7.60 3.38
C PHE A 91 2.58 6.73 4.28
N GLY A 92 3.73 6.38 3.78
CA GLY A 92 4.65 5.52 4.49
C GLY A 92 6.02 5.45 3.86
N ALA A 93 6.70 4.36 4.15
CA ALA A 93 8.02 4.08 3.62
C ALA A 93 8.22 2.57 3.45
N GLY A 94 9.03 2.22 2.46
CA GLY A 94 9.49 0.87 2.23
C GLY A 94 11.00 0.77 2.38
N ILE A 95 11.44 -0.35 2.94
CA ILE A 95 12.85 -0.74 3.00
C ILE A 95 13.00 -2.13 2.43
N GLY A 96 14.04 -2.37 1.68
CA GLY A 96 14.31 -3.69 1.16
C GLY A 96 15.77 -3.92 0.80
N SER A 97 16.06 -5.15 0.40
CA SER A 97 17.36 -5.51 -0.15
C SER A 97 17.17 -6.30 -1.45
N TRP A 98 18.16 -6.22 -2.28
CA TRP A 98 18.25 -6.98 -3.51
C TRP A 98 19.65 -7.57 -3.66
N SER A 99 19.74 -8.72 -4.28
CA SER A 99 20.99 -9.35 -4.69
C SER A 99 20.88 -9.82 -6.14
N HIS A 100 21.95 -9.68 -6.90
CA HIS A 100 22.03 -10.11 -8.27
C HIS A 100 23.24 -11.04 -8.44
N ASP A 101 23.00 -12.27 -8.87
CA ASP A 101 24.05 -13.27 -9.12
C ASP A 101 24.56 -13.12 -10.56
N ASN A 102 25.73 -12.49 -10.71
CA ASN A 102 26.43 -12.33 -11.98
C ASN A 102 27.45 -13.46 -12.19
N ASN A 103 26.98 -14.64 -12.58
CA ASN A 103 27.82 -15.82 -12.86
C ASN A 103 28.92 -15.61 -13.92
N TYR A 104 28.95 -14.48 -14.63
CA TYR A 104 29.90 -14.20 -15.71
C TYR A 104 31.09 -13.31 -15.32
N MET A 105 31.03 -12.59 -14.18
CA MET A 105 32.11 -11.66 -13.77
C MET A 105 32.56 -11.81 -12.32
N GLY A 106 32.02 -12.73 -11.55
CA GLY A 106 32.50 -13.02 -10.18
C GLY A 106 32.27 -11.89 -9.17
N ASN A 107 31.39 -10.96 -9.47
CA ASN A 107 30.95 -9.92 -8.53
C ASN A 107 29.44 -10.07 -8.30
N ASP A 108 29.10 -10.43 -7.10
CA ASP A 108 27.72 -10.36 -6.62
C ASP A 108 27.42 -8.90 -6.26
N ASP A 109 26.47 -8.31 -6.95
CA ASP A 109 25.98 -6.97 -6.63
C ASP A 109 24.79 -7.10 -5.66
N GLU A 110 24.93 -6.56 -4.49
CA GLU A 110 23.86 -6.48 -3.48
C GLU A 110 23.64 -5.03 -3.04
N GLY A 111 22.44 -4.71 -2.61
CA GLY A 111 22.13 -3.37 -2.16
C GLY A 111 20.90 -3.30 -1.27
N LEU A 112 20.89 -2.24 -0.48
CA LEU A 112 19.71 -1.82 0.26
C LEU A 112 19.04 -0.68 -0.48
N PHE A 113 17.72 -0.60 -0.37
CA PHE A 113 16.95 0.53 -0.88
C PHE A 113 15.95 1.03 0.14
N LEU A 114 15.62 2.30 0.04
CA LEU A 114 14.60 2.98 0.83
C LEU A 114 13.73 3.79 -0.13
N ASN A 115 12.41 3.70 0.03
CA ASN A 115 11.44 4.49 -0.71
C ASN A 115 10.44 5.17 0.22
N ALA A 116 9.86 6.25 -0.27
CA ALA A 116 8.69 6.88 0.32
C ALA A 116 7.46 6.50 -0.51
N ASP A 117 6.38 6.16 0.17
CA ASP A 117 5.17 5.63 -0.44
C ASP A 117 3.97 6.53 -0.13
N GLY A 118 3.21 6.85 -1.16
CA GLY A 118 1.83 7.30 -1.03
C GLY A 118 0.90 6.11 -1.15
N ASN A 119 -0.33 6.24 -0.66
CA ASN A 119 -1.34 5.20 -0.84
C ASN A 119 -2.73 5.84 -0.89
N ILE A 120 -3.55 5.42 -1.83
CA ILE A 120 -4.96 5.76 -1.91
C ILE A 120 -5.72 4.56 -2.44
N GLY A 121 -6.88 4.25 -1.85
CA GLY A 121 -7.65 3.11 -2.27
C GLY A 121 -9.09 3.15 -1.84
N ILE A 122 -9.82 2.14 -2.30
CA ILE A 122 -11.18 1.84 -1.89
C ILE A 122 -11.21 0.41 -1.36
N GLU A 123 -12.08 0.14 -0.41
CA GLU A 123 -12.28 -1.19 0.13
C GLU A 123 -13.75 -1.48 0.37
N TYR A 124 -14.06 -2.74 0.41
CA TYR A 124 -15.37 -3.25 0.78
C TYR A 124 -15.24 -4.29 1.88
N ASN A 125 -15.92 -4.03 2.99
CA ASN A 125 -16.04 -4.95 4.12
C ASN A 125 -17.32 -5.75 3.94
N PHE A 126 -17.18 -7.07 3.85
CA PHE A 126 -18.31 -7.98 3.75
C PHE A 126 -18.97 -8.20 5.13
N ASP A 127 -20.19 -8.70 5.16
CA ASP A 127 -20.88 -9.13 6.39
C ASP A 127 -20.20 -10.35 7.06
N ILE A 128 -19.26 -10.96 6.40
CA ILE A 128 -18.36 -11.99 6.91
C ILE A 128 -16.98 -11.35 7.17
N PRO A 129 -16.09 -11.94 7.98
CA PRO A 129 -14.77 -11.36 8.30
C PRO A 129 -13.81 -11.36 7.10
N LEU A 130 -14.23 -10.74 6.02
CA LEU A 130 -13.50 -10.64 4.77
C LEU A 130 -13.56 -9.22 4.24
N MET A 131 -12.44 -8.72 3.73
CA MET A 131 -12.30 -7.42 3.09
C MET A 131 -11.57 -7.56 1.77
N ILE A 132 -12.08 -6.90 0.73
CA ILE A 132 -11.40 -6.70 -0.55
C ILE A 132 -11.05 -5.23 -0.72
N SER A 133 -9.89 -4.93 -1.27
CA SER A 133 -9.50 -3.54 -1.58
C SER A 133 -8.78 -3.42 -2.91
N LEU A 134 -8.92 -2.26 -3.52
CA LEU A 134 -8.16 -1.82 -4.68
C LEU A 134 -7.43 -0.54 -4.31
N ASP A 135 -6.13 -0.52 -4.49
CA ASP A 135 -5.30 0.63 -4.15
C ASP A 135 -4.32 1.02 -5.25
N PHE A 136 -3.92 2.29 -5.18
CA PHE A 136 -2.88 2.91 -5.96
C PHE A 136 -1.78 3.40 -5.01
N ARG A 137 -0.55 2.93 -5.23
CA ARG A 137 0.63 3.22 -4.42
C ARG A 137 1.73 3.81 -5.28
N PRO A 138 1.86 5.15 -5.32
CA PRO A 138 3.05 5.79 -5.87
C PRO A 138 4.23 5.63 -4.93
N GLU A 139 5.38 5.25 -5.46
CA GLU A 139 6.64 5.07 -4.75
C GLU A 139 7.71 6.00 -5.30
N ILE A 140 8.50 6.59 -4.40
CA ILE A 140 9.64 7.46 -4.73
C ILE A 140 10.87 6.90 -4.07
N GLY A 141 11.85 6.45 -4.85
CA GLY A 141 13.14 5.97 -4.36
C GLY A 141 13.93 7.10 -3.69
N LEU A 142 14.34 6.88 -2.44
CA LEU A 142 15.13 7.84 -1.65
C LEU A 142 16.61 7.45 -1.59
N ILE A 143 16.89 6.16 -1.42
CA ILE A 143 18.24 5.61 -1.27
C ILE A 143 18.32 4.27 -2.00
N GLY A 144 19.48 4.00 -2.61
CA GLY A 144 19.76 2.76 -3.33
C GLY A 144 19.46 2.83 -4.82
N ASN A 145 20.01 1.87 -5.56
CA ASN A 145 19.93 1.84 -7.03
C ASN A 145 18.95 0.78 -7.56
N TYR A 146 18.09 0.24 -6.70
CA TYR A 146 17.15 -0.81 -7.12
C TYR A 146 16.19 -0.30 -8.19
N ARG A 147 15.70 0.94 -8.02
CA ARG A 147 14.98 1.72 -9.06
C ARG A 147 15.23 3.21 -8.83
N LYS A 148 15.47 3.94 -9.91
CA LYS A 148 15.79 5.39 -9.87
C LYS A 148 14.58 6.28 -10.10
N ASP A 149 13.47 5.71 -10.48
CA ASP A 149 12.29 6.45 -10.95
C ASP A 149 11.09 6.25 -10.01
N THR A 150 10.08 7.08 -10.19
CA THR A 150 8.80 6.95 -9.52
C THR A 150 8.08 5.72 -10.07
N ASP A 151 7.78 4.77 -9.23
CA ASP A 151 6.93 3.64 -9.57
C ASP A 151 5.48 3.91 -9.17
N LEU A 152 4.55 3.40 -9.97
CA LEU A 152 3.11 3.52 -9.75
C LEU A 152 2.54 2.11 -9.69
N ASP A 153 2.21 1.65 -8.50
CA ASP A 153 1.63 0.32 -8.31
C ASP A 153 0.12 0.40 -8.12
N ILE A 154 -0.60 -0.50 -8.80
CA ILE A 154 -2.04 -0.72 -8.61
C ILE A 154 -2.20 -2.16 -8.17
N ALA A 155 -2.84 -2.36 -7.03
CA ALA A 155 -3.00 -3.68 -6.46
C ALA A 155 -4.41 -3.97 -5.98
N LEU A 156 -4.76 -5.26 -6.06
CA LEU A 156 -5.95 -5.84 -5.47
C LEU A 156 -5.55 -6.60 -4.21
N SER A 157 -6.28 -6.40 -3.13
CA SER A 157 -6.00 -7.12 -1.88
C SER A 157 -7.22 -7.88 -1.40
N LEU A 158 -6.96 -9.00 -0.74
CA LEU A 158 -7.96 -9.80 -0.05
C LEU A 158 -7.43 -10.10 1.36
N ARG A 159 -8.20 -9.71 2.39
CA ARG A 159 -7.78 -9.84 3.79
C ARG A 159 -8.89 -10.44 4.65
N TYR A 160 -8.49 -11.29 5.58
CA TYR A 160 -9.33 -11.81 6.65
C TYR A 160 -9.22 -10.89 7.87
N GLN A 161 -10.34 -10.53 8.46
CA GLN A 161 -10.47 -9.61 9.60
C GLN A 161 -10.70 -10.39 10.90
N PHE A 162 -10.02 -9.96 12.02
CA PHE A 162 -10.13 -10.62 13.33
C PHE A 162 -9.76 -9.71 14.52
#